data_4178add195197809dc642791e1e0f288
#
_entry.id   4178add195197809dc642791e1e0f288
#
_cell.length_a   1.000
_cell.length_b   1.000
_cell.length_c   1.000
_cell.angle_alpha   90.00
_cell.angle_beta   90.00
_cell.angle_gamma   90.00
#
_symmetry.space_group_name_H-M   'P 1'
#
loop_
_entity.id
_entity.type
_entity.pdbx_description
1 polymer ?
#
loop_
_entity_poly.entity_id
_entity_poly.type
_entity_poly.pdbx_seq_one_letter_code
_entity_poly.pdbx_strand_id
1 'polypeptide(L)'
;MGFEFHVASDNTEIVKQQIRDKALVALDAAGMQAASLAKMELQKSPQRVDTGLLRNSITHAVCGKPAAIGEYRADSPKAGRPSSGSYSGTAPAADTPQTPFVLVGSNVEYALYVHEGTSRMAPNRFITNAMRNNAPELQKIIQNVLSQ
;
A
#
# COMPACT_ATOMS: atom_id res chain seq x y z
N MET A 1 -1.06 -42.88 37.99
CA MET A 1 -0.73 -41.49 38.36
C MET A 1 -1.05 -40.56 37.22
N GLY A 2 -1.91 -39.57 37.42
CA GLY A 2 -2.21 -38.56 36.46
C GLY A 2 -1.38 -37.31 36.72
N PHE A 3 -1.09 -36.56 35.62
CA PHE A 3 -0.48 -35.24 35.71
C PHE A 3 -1.53 -34.19 35.41
N GLU A 4 -1.66 -33.21 36.28
CA GLU A 4 -2.48 -32.04 36.03
C GLU A 4 -1.57 -30.87 35.69
N PHE A 5 -1.90 -30.18 34.58
CA PHE A 5 -1.22 -28.96 34.18
C PHE A 5 -2.15 -27.79 34.45
N HIS A 6 -1.68 -26.87 35.25
CA HIS A 6 -2.40 -25.63 35.51
C HIS A 6 -1.69 -24.49 34.79
N VAL A 7 -2.44 -23.80 33.96
CA VAL A 7 -1.94 -22.56 33.33
C VAL A 7 -2.22 -21.45 34.34
N ALA A 8 -1.16 -20.96 34.99
CA ALA A 8 -1.28 -19.88 35.97
C ALA A 8 -1.73 -18.55 35.30
N SER A 9 -1.40 -18.37 34.02
CA SER A 9 -1.79 -17.19 33.25
C SER A 9 -1.88 -17.60 31.79
N ASP A 10 -3.00 -17.31 31.15
CA ASP A 10 -3.17 -17.53 29.70
C ASP A 10 -3.00 -16.19 28.96
N ASN A 11 -1.85 -16.01 28.33
CA ASN A 11 -1.50 -14.81 27.58
C ASN A 11 -1.71 -15.01 26.08
N THR A 12 -2.42 -16.06 25.65
CA THR A 12 -2.60 -16.38 24.23
C THR A 12 -3.19 -15.22 23.44
N GLU A 13 -4.22 -14.58 23.98
CA GLU A 13 -4.85 -13.44 23.29
C GLU A 13 -3.94 -12.23 23.22
N ILE A 14 -3.13 -11.99 24.28
CA ILE A 14 -2.14 -10.90 24.31
C ILE A 14 -1.07 -11.15 23.23
N VAL A 15 -0.56 -12.37 23.15
CA VAL A 15 0.46 -12.75 22.15
C VAL A 15 -0.10 -12.63 20.74
N LYS A 16 -1.32 -13.10 20.49
CA LYS A 16 -1.98 -12.95 19.20
C LYS A 16 -2.13 -11.49 18.79
N GLN A 17 -2.50 -10.63 19.74
CA GLN A 17 -2.64 -9.20 19.48
C GLN A 17 -1.30 -8.55 19.16
N GLN A 18 -0.24 -8.91 19.87
CA GLN A 18 1.11 -8.42 19.61
C GLN A 18 1.60 -8.83 18.23
N ILE A 19 1.36 -10.08 17.82
CA ILE A 19 1.72 -10.56 16.49
C ILE A 19 0.94 -9.79 15.42
N ARG A 20 -0.35 -9.57 15.63
CA ARG A 20 -1.19 -8.81 14.73
C ARG A 20 -0.71 -7.37 14.59
N ASP A 21 -0.39 -6.71 15.70
CA ASP A 21 0.11 -5.34 15.69
C ASP A 21 1.44 -5.24 14.93
N LYS A 22 2.34 -6.18 15.12
CA LYS A 22 3.59 -6.26 14.36
C LYS A 22 3.34 -6.49 12.88
N ALA A 23 2.39 -7.35 12.53
CA ALA A 23 2.03 -7.60 11.14
C ALA A 23 1.52 -6.32 10.45
N LEU A 24 0.70 -5.53 11.15
CA LEU A 24 0.20 -4.26 10.62
C LEU A 24 1.33 -3.26 10.41
N VAL A 25 2.28 -3.18 11.33
CA VAL A 25 3.47 -2.32 11.18
C VAL A 25 4.33 -2.79 10.00
N ALA A 26 4.51 -4.09 9.84
CA ALA A 26 5.27 -4.65 8.72
C ALA A 26 4.60 -4.33 7.38
N LEU A 27 3.27 -4.45 7.30
CA LEU A 27 2.51 -4.12 6.10
C LEU A 27 2.56 -2.63 5.78
N ASP A 28 2.52 -1.78 6.81
CA ASP A 28 2.66 -0.34 6.62
C ASP A 28 4.01 0.01 5.99
N ALA A 29 5.09 -0.56 6.51
CA ALA A 29 6.44 -0.35 5.96
C ALA A 29 6.56 -0.86 4.53
N ALA A 30 6.05 -2.06 4.24
CA ALA A 30 6.05 -2.61 2.88
C ALA A 30 5.19 -1.80 1.93
N GLY A 31 4.03 -1.33 2.39
CA GLY A 31 3.14 -0.47 1.61
C GLY A 31 3.77 0.87 1.25
N MET A 32 4.47 1.48 2.19
CA MET A 32 5.22 2.71 1.95
C MET A 32 6.25 2.52 0.84
N GLN A 33 7.03 1.45 0.92
CA GLN A 33 8.04 1.15 -0.09
C GLN A 33 7.40 0.81 -1.43
N ALA A 34 6.32 0.04 -1.46
CA ALA A 34 5.61 -0.29 -2.68
C ALA A 34 5.05 0.96 -3.37
N ALA A 35 4.48 1.89 -2.61
CA ALA A 35 4.01 3.16 -3.14
C ALA A 35 5.15 3.98 -3.76
N SER A 36 6.29 4.03 -3.09
CA SER A 36 7.49 4.70 -3.60
C SER A 36 7.96 4.07 -4.92
N LEU A 37 8.02 2.75 -4.99
CA LEU A 37 8.40 2.02 -6.20
C LEU A 37 7.43 2.25 -7.34
N ALA A 38 6.12 2.31 -7.05
CA ALA A 38 5.10 2.61 -8.06
C ALA A 38 5.29 4.02 -8.65
N LYS A 39 5.63 4.99 -7.82
CA LYS A 39 5.96 6.35 -8.30
C LYS A 39 7.16 6.34 -9.25
N MET A 40 8.17 5.56 -8.93
CA MET A 40 9.35 5.40 -9.78
C MET A 40 9.00 4.74 -11.12
N GLU A 41 8.12 3.75 -11.12
CA GLU A 41 7.67 3.07 -12.34
C GLU A 41 6.97 4.02 -13.31
N LEU A 42 6.22 5.00 -12.82
CA LEU A 42 5.58 6.00 -13.68
C LEU A 42 6.58 6.84 -14.46
N GLN A 43 7.80 6.96 -13.96
CA GLN A 43 8.86 7.74 -14.59
C GLN A 43 9.64 6.94 -15.64
N LYS A 44 9.46 5.62 -15.68
CA LYS A 44 10.08 4.75 -16.68
C LYS A 44 9.31 4.79 -18.00
N SER A 45 9.94 4.32 -19.06
CA SER A 45 9.30 4.28 -20.39
C SER A 45 8.20 3.20 -20.43
N PRO A 46 7.01 3.52 -20.97
CA PRO A 46 6.56 4.83 -21.40
C PRO A 46 6.23 5.74 -20.21
N GLN A 47 6.93 6.87 -20.12
CA GLN A 47 6.76 7.81 -19.02
C GLN A 47 5.32 8.38 -19.00
N ARG A 48 4.71 8.42 -17.83
CA ARG A 48 3.33 8.88 -17.64
C ARG A 48 3.21 9.93 -16.54
N VAL A 49 4.18 10.83 -16.47
CA VAL A 49 4.14 11.97 -15.55
C VAL A 49 3.93 13.23 -16.38
N ASP A 50 2.79 13.88 -16.19
CA ASP A 50 2.45 15.15 -16.83
C ASP A 50 2.49 16.29 -15.81
N THR A 51 1.44 16.43 -15.02
CA THR A 51 1.41 17.44 -13.95
C THR A 51 2.00 16.97 -12.64
N GLY A 52 2.26 15.69 -12.51
CA GLY A 52 2.69 15.06 -11.26
C GLY A 52 1.53 14.66 -10.36
N LEU A 53 0.29 14.97 -10.71
CA LEU A 53 -0.86 14.68 -9.86
C LEU A 53 -1.00 13.18 -9.58
N LEU A 54 -0.98 12.35 -10.63
CA LEU A 54 -1.10 10.90 -10.47
C LEU A 54 0.04 10.34 -9.61
N ARG A 55 1.27 10.74 -9.90
CA ARG A 55 2.43 10.29 -9.12
C ARG A 55 2.28 10.66 -7.65
N ASN A 56 1.88 11.88 -7.35
CA ASN A 56 1.76 12.37 -5.98
C ASN A 56 0.55 11.77 -5.27
N SER A 57 -0.42 11.24 -6.00
CA SER A 57 -1.60 10.58 -5.42
C SER A 57 -1.34 9.15 -4.96
N ILE A 58 -0.28 8.51 -5.45
CA ILE A 58 0.00 7.11 -5.11
C ILE A 58 0.33 7.02 -3.63
N THR A 59 -0.41 6.16 -2.94
CA THR A 59 -0.27 5.96 -1.50
C THR A 59 -0.60 4.53 -1.12
N HIS A 60 -0.49 4.23 0.14
CA HIS A 60 -0.88 2.94 0.69
C HIS A 60 -1.84 3.13 1.85
N ALA A 61 -2.60 2.09 2.15
CA ALA A 61 -3.49 2.05 3.30
C ALA A 61 -3.52 0.63 3.86
N VAL A 62 -3.22 0.49 5.13
CA VAL A 62 -3.34 -0.79 5.83
C VAL A 62 -4.83 -1.04 6.12
N CYS A 63 -5.24 -2.31 6.10
CA CYS A 63 -6.63 -2.69 6.34
C CYS A 63 -7.21 -2.03 7.60
N GLY A 64 -8.39 -1.44 7.46
CA GLY A 64 -9.09 -0.75 8.53
C GLY A 64 -8.54 0.64 8.88
N LYS A 65 -7.53 1.13 8.17
CA LYS A 65 -6.90 2.42 8.44
C LYS A 65 -7.06 3.37 7.25
N PRO A 66 -6.94 4.70 7.49
CA PRO A 66 -6.97 5.67 6.41
C PRO A 66 -5.71 5.57 5.54
N ALA A 67 -5.78 6.16 4.35
CA ALA A 67 -4.63 6.29 3.48
C ALA A 67 -3.50 7.06 4.19
N ALA A 68 -2.25 6.70 3.87
CA ALA A 68 -1.08 7.32 4.48
C ALA A 68 -0.99 8.82 4.20
N ILE A 69 -1.55 9.28 3.07
CA ILE A 69 -1.68 10.71 2.76
C ILE A 69 -3.15 11.10 2.74
N GLY A 70 -3.45 12.30 3.23
CA GLY A 70 -4.82 12.85 3.19
C GLY A 70 -5.09 13.64 1.93
N GLU A 71 -4.12 14.42 1.47
CA GLU A 71 -4.23 15.28 0.31
C GLU A 71 -3.00 15.16 -0.57
N TYR A 72 -3.18 15.45 -1.87
CA TYR A 72 -2.09 15.48 -2.84
C TYR A 72 -2.33 16.58 -3.86
N ARG A 73 -1.26 17.07 -4.46
CA ARG A 73 -1.32 18.17 -5.43
C ARG A 73 -0.39 17.88 -6.61
N ALA A 74 -0.73 18.49 -7.75
CA ALA A 74 0.14 18.48 -8.91
C ALA A 74 1.36 19.37 -8.66
N ASP A 75 2.53 18.93 -9.09
CA ASP A 75 3.77 19.73 -9.04
C ASP A 75 3.75 20.86 -10.04
N SER A 76 3.16 20.61 -11.22
CA SER A 76 3.11 21.54 -12.34
C SER A 76 1.67 21.67 -12.84
N PRO A 77 0.81 22.40 -12.13
CA PRO A 77 -0.60 22.53 -12.50
C PRO A 77 -0.75 23.11 -13.90
N LYS A 78 -1.73 22.59 -14.64
CA LYS A 78 -2.08 23.05 -15.98
C LYS A 78 -3.56 23.43 -16.04
N ALA A 79 -3.87 24.49 -16.78
CA ALA A 79 -5.23 24.93 -16.97
C ALA A 79 -6.10 23.82 -17.57
N GLY A 80 -7.34 23.67 -17.08
CA GLY A 80 -8.26 22.65 -17.54
C GLY A 80 -7.98 21.23 -17.05
N ARG A 81 -6.99 21.05 -16.15
CA ARG A 81 -6.67 19.75 -15.56
C ARG A 81 -6.81 19.78 -14.04
N PRO A 82 -7.20 18.67 -13.41
CA PRO A 82 -7.22 18.59 -11.95
C PRO A 82 -5.84 18.90 -11.38
N SER A 83 -5.79 19.73 -10.33
CA SER A 83 -4.53 20.14 -9.70
C SER A 83 -4.35 19.58 -8.30
N SER A 84 -5.38 19.01 -7.71
CA SER A 84 -5.33 18.45 -6.36
C SER A 84 -6.39 17.37 -6.18
N GLY A 85 -6.24 16.60 -5.14
CA GLY A 85 -7.23 15.62 -4.71
C GLY A 85 -7.02 15.25 -3.26
N SER A 86 -7.90 14.40 -2.75
CA SER A 86 -7.84 13.97 -1.36
C SER A 86 -8.37 12.56 -1.20
N TYR A 87 -7.96 11.94 -0.10
CA TYR A 87 -8.49 10.66 0.35
C TYR A 87 -9.38 10.89 1.57
N SER A 88 -10.51 10.20 1.60
CA SER A 88 -11.42 10.18 2.73
C SER A 88 -11.80 8.75 3.09
N GLY A 89 -12.19 8.52 4.34
CA GLY A 89 -12.55 7.20 4.82
C GLY A 89 -11.35 6.33 5.15
N THR A 90 -11.60 5.05 5.29
CA THR A 90 -10.59 4.05 5.66
C THR A 90 -10.62 2.88 4.68
N ALA A 91 -9.49 2.17 4.57
CA ALA A 91 -9.46 0.91 3.83
C ALA A 91 -10.40 -0.11 4.48
N PRO A 92 -10.94 -1.06 3.71
CA PRO A 92 -11.76 -2.13 4.29
C PRO A 92 -11.02 -2.86 5.40
N ALA A 93 -11.75 -3.34 6.40
CA ALA A 93 -11.19 -4.20 7.43
C ALA A 93 -10.80 -5.55 6.82
N ALA A 94 -9.82 -6.23 7.43
CA ALA A 94 -9.48 -7.58 7.03
C ALA A 94 -10.66 -8.52 7.29
N ASP A 95 -10.89 -9.48 6.38
CA ASP A 95 -11.96 -10.45 6.51
C ASP A 95 -11.81 -11.28 7.79
N THR A 96 -10.58 -11.63 8.13
CA THR A 96 -10.24 -12.32 9.37
C THR A 96 -9.00 -11.66 9.99
N PRO A 97 -8.82 -11.82 11.33
CA PRO A 97 -7.60 -11.30 11.97
C PRO A 97 -6.31 -11.93 11.45
N GLN A 98 -6.39 -13.09 10.79
CA GLN A 98 -5.24 -13.81 10.26
C GLN A 98 -4.87 -13.40 8.83
N THR A 99 -5.69 -12.55 8.19
CA THR A 99 -5.47 -12.12 6.79
C THR A 99 -5.37 -10.61 6.66
N PRO A 100 -4.44 -9.96 7.40
CA PRO A 100 -4.23 -8.53 7.22
C PRO A 100 -3.67 -8.25 5.82
N PHE A 101 -3.95 -7.05 5.31
CA PHE A 101 -3.47 -6.65 3.99
C PHE A 101 -3.14 -5.16 3.98
N VAL A 102 -2.41 -4.76 2.95
CA VAL A 102 -2.16 -3.36 2.62
C VAL A 102 -2.56 -3.12 1.17
N LEU A 103 -3.21 -2.00 0.92
CA LEU A 103 -3.56 -1.56 -0.42
C LEU A 103 -2.57 -0.50 -0.87
N VAL A 104 -2.18 -0.55 -2.13
CA VAL A 104 -1.34 0.48 -2.77
C VAL A 104 -2.08 0.93 -4.02
N GLY A 105 -2.23 2.22 -4.18
CA GLY A 105 -2.97 2.72 -5.33
C GLY A 105 -3.16 4.22 -5.35
N SER A 106 -4.05 4.63 -6.23
CA SER A 106 -4.43 6.02 -6.46
C SER A 106 -5.94 6.11 -6.65
N ASN A 107 -6.54 7.22 -6.22
CA ASN A 107 -7.94 7.51 -6.49
C ASN A 107 -8.13 8.55 -7.61
N VAL A 108 -7.09 8.86 -8.36
CA VAL A 108 -7.19 9.71 -9.53
C VAL A 108 -7.99 8.97 -10.62
N GLU A 109 -8.97 9.65 -11.21
CA GLU A 109 -9.91 9.03 -12.17
C GLU A 109 -9.21 8.37 -13.35
N TYR A 110 -8.15 8.97 -13.88
CA TYR A 110 -7.47 8.44 -15.04
C TYR A 110 -6.35 7.44 -14.71
N ALA A 111 -6.15 7.09 -13.44
CA ALA A 111 -5.10 6.15 -13.03
C ALA A 111 -5.26 4.79 -13.71
N LEU A 112 -6.48 4.29 -13.82
CA LEU A 112 -6.76 3.01 -14.48
C LEU A 112 -6.35 3.03 -15.95
N TYR A 113 -6.66 4.11 -16.66
CA TYR A 113 -6.31 4.24 -18.07
C TYR A 113 -4.80 4.30 -18.30
N VAL A 114 -4.08 4.94 -17.41
CA VAL A 114 -2.60 4.96 -17.46
C VAL A 114 -2.06 3.56 -17.21
N HIS A 115 -2.58 2.86 -16.21
CA HIS A 115 -2.13 1.53 -15.83
C HIS A 115 -2.39 0.50 -16.93
N GLU A 116 -3.61 0.43 -17.42
CA GLU A 116 -4.03 -0.56 -18.40
C GLU A 116 -3.83 -0.13 -19.85
N GLY A 117 -3.63 1.16 -20.08
CA GLY A 117 -3.54 1.71 -21.42
C GLY A 117 -4.90 1.92 -22.07
N THR A 118 -4.89 2.53 -23.24
CA THR A 118 -6.07 2.74 -24.08
C THR A 118 -5.73 2.41 -25.52
N SER A 119 -6.71 2.51 -26.43
CA SER A 119 -6.46 2.32 -27.86
C SER A 119 -5.45 3.33 -28.44
N ARG A 120 -5.21 4.44 -27.74
CA ARG A 120 -4.32 5.53 -28.17
C ARG A 120 -3.09 5.71 -27.28
N MET A 121 -3.02 4.97 -26.18
CA MET A 121 -1.95 5.14 -25.19
C MET A 121 -1.47 3.77 -24.71
N ALA A 122 -0.17 3.53 -24.86
CA ALA A 122 0.45 2.32 -24.34
C ALA A 122 0.34 2.27 -22.79
N PRO A 123 0.13 1.07 -22.21
CA PRO A 123 0.01 0.96 -20.74
C PRO A 123 1.34 1.21 -20.05
N ASN A 124 1.26 1.79 -18.87
CA ASN A 124 2.33 1.76 -17.88
C ASN A 124 1.75 1.15 -16.61
N ARG A 125 1.98 -0.14 -16.39
CA ARG A 125 1.44 -0.88 -15.26
C ARG A 125 2.27 -0.63 -14.00
N PHE A 126 2.31 0.60 -13.59
CA PHE A 126 3.19 1.10 -12.54
C PHE A 126 3.01 0.37 -11.20
N ILE A 127 1.79 0.02 -10.80
CA ILE A 127 1.55 -0.73 -9.56
C ILE A 127 1.97 -2.19 -9.73
N THR A 128 1.49 -2.84 -10.77
CA THR A 128 1.81 -4.26 -11.04
C THR A 128 3.32 -4.46 -11.19
N ASN A 129 3.98 -3.59 -11.95
CA ASN A 129 5.42 -3.69 -12.17
C ASN A 129 6.20 -3.45 -10.87
N ALA A 130 5.79 -2.46 -10.07
CA ALA A 130 6.42 -2.19 -8.78
C ALA A 130 6.34 -3.41 -7.86
N MET A 131 5.17 -4.02 -7.76
CA MET A 131 4.96 -5.18 -6.90
C MET A 131 5.71 -6.42 -7.42
N ARG A 132 5.58 -6.71 -8.72
CA ARG A 132 6.16 -7.91 -9.32
C ARG A 132 7.68 -7.86 -9.33
N ASN A 133 8.26 -6.75 -9.74
CA ASN A 133 9.72 -6.63 -9.90
C ASN A 133 10.45 -6.51 -8.56
N ASN A 134 9.75 -6.15 -7.49
CA ASN A 134 10.32 -5.89 -6.18
C ASN A 134 9.74 -6.78 -5.08
N ALA A 135 9.07 -7.86 -5.44
CA ALA A 135 8.45 -8.76 -4.46
C ALA A 135 9.45 -9.28 -3.41
N PRO A 136 10.68 -9.72 -3.77
CA PRO A 136 11.66 -10.15 -2.76
C PRO A 136 12.05 -9.05 -1.79
N GLU A 137 12.19 -7.81 -2.26
CA GLU A 137 12.51 -6.66 -1.42
C GLU A 137 11.38 -6.37 -0.43
N LEU A 138 10.14 -6.39 -0.90
CA LEU A 138 8.98 -6.14 -0.05
C LEU A 138 8.82 -7.24 1.00
N GLN A 139 9.02 -8.49 0.63
CA GLN A 139 9.01 -9.62 1.56
C GLN A 139 10.09 -9.48 2.62
N LYS A 140 11.28 -9.03 2.24
CA LYS A 140 12.39 -8.81 3.16
C LYS A 140 12.07 -7.71 4.18
N ILE A 141 11.41 -6.64 3.75
CA ILE A 141 10.96 -5.58 4.66
C ILE A 141 10.03 -6.15 5.71
N ILE A 142 9.04 -6.95 5.27
CA ILE A 142 8.08 -7.58 6.19
C ILE A 142 8.81 -8.48 7.18
N GLN A 143 9.71 -9.33 6.70
CA GLN A 143 10.47 -10.25 7.54
C GLN A 143 11.34 -9.50 8.56
N ASN A 144 11.98 -8.43 8.16
CA ASN A 144 12.83 -7.63 9.04
C ASN A 144 12.03 -6.99 10.17
N VAL A 145 10.84 -6.46 9.87
CA VAL A 145 9.97 -5.89 10.91
C VAL A 145 9.46 -6.97 11.86
N LEU A 146 9.06 -8.13 11.32
CA LEU A 146 8.53 -9.22 12.14
C LEU A 146 9.59 -9.85 13.04
N SER A 147 10.87 -9.77 12.69
CA SER A 147 11.95 -10.35 13.46
C SER A 147 12.54 -9.42 14.52
N GLN A 148 12.05 -8.22 14.62
CA GLN A 148 12.48 -7.25 15.65
C GLN A 148 11.86 -7.49 17.02
#